data_885b879fd8c0599de94b5f4c09e51923
#
_entry.id   885b879fd8c0599de94b5f4c09e51923
#
_cell.length_a   1.000
_cell.length_b   1.000
_cell.length_c   1.000
_cell.angle_alpha   90.00
_cell.angle_beta   90.00
_cell.angle_gamma   90.00
#
_symmetry.space_group_name_H-M   'P 1'
#
loop_
_entity.id
_entity.type
_entity.pdbx_description
1 polymer ?
#
loop_
_entity_poly.entity_id
_entity_poly.type
_entity_poly.pdbx_seq_one_letter_code
_entity_poly.pdbx_strand_id
1 'polypeptide(L)'
;MRPRRQVVTILTGAGISAESGLSTFRDKNGLWENHRVEEVACQYAFLRNPLLVQRFYNERRRALFSDCVAPNPAHLALAKLQREYRGGRVVLVTQNVDNLHERAGSVSVLHMHGELLKVRCTVTEEVFDWTQDVVHGTSRCKCCDAVDTLRPHIVWFGEMPLHMDEINAAVEETDLFVAVGTSGNVYPAAGFVTRAREKGARTLELNLDSGTNVSEFDESIYGKASVIVPAWVDKLLQDAV
;
A
#
# COMPACT_ATOMS: atom_id res chain seq x y z
N MET A 1 -36.34 9.93 4.78
CA MET A 1 -34.99 10.33 4.32
C MET A 1 -34.21 9.05 4.05
N ARG A 2 -33.55 8.90 2.91
CA ARG A 2 -32.61 7.77 2.73
C ARG A 2 -31.44 7.95 3.70
N PRO A 3 -31.00 6.91 4.41
CA PRO A 3 -29.83 7.02 5.29
C PRO A 3 -28.65 7.51 4.44
N ARG A 4 -27.84 8.40 5.00
CA ARG A 4 -26.59 8.86 4.36
C ARG A 4 -25.70 7.63 4.15
N ARG A 5 -25.23 7.43 2.92
CA ARG A 5 -24.27 6.34 2.63
C ARG A 5 -22.96 6.63 3.34
N GLN A 6 -22.49 5.68 4.11
CA GLN A 6 -21.21 5.79 4.83
C GLN A 6 -20.01 5.64 3.88
N VAL A 7 -18.94 6.34 4.19
CA VAL A 7 -17.63 6.16 3.53
C VAL A 7 -16.69 5.50 4.53
N VAL A 8 -16.18 4.34 4.15
CA VAL A 8 -15.14 3.62 4.91
C VAL A 8 -13.84 3.74 4.15
N THR A 9 -12.86 4.44 4.72
CA THR A 9 -11.52 4.57 4.14
C THR A 9 -10.55 3.67 4.89
N ILE A 10 -9.89 2.78 4.16
CA ILE A 10 -8.95 1.80 4.70
C ILE A 10 -7.56 2.13 4.18
N LEU A 11 -6.60 2.31 5.09
CA LEU A 11 -5.19 2.47 4.78
C LEU A 11 -4.43 1.21 5.17
N THR A 12 -3.80 0.52 4.23
CA THR A 12 -2.98 -0.65 4.53
C THR A 12 -1.49 -0.34 4.41
N GLY A 13 -0.69 -0.97 5.28
CA GLY A 13 0.77 -0.94 5.25
C GLY A 13 1.37 -2.34 5.17
N ALA A 14 2.69 -2.46 5.23
CA ALA A 14 3.41 -3.72 5.02
C ALA A 14 3.04 -4.84 6.00
N GLY A 15 2.52 -4.49 7.18
CA GLY A 15 2.08 -5.46 8.18
C GLY A 15 0.96 -6.39 7.69
N ILE A 16 0.08 -5.94 6.77
CA ILE A 16 -0.95 -6.82 6.20
C ILE A 16 -0.36 -7.93 5.34
N SER A 17 0.80 -7.68 4.69
CA SER A 17 1.48 -8.62 3.78
C SER A 17 2.53 -9.50 4.48
N ALA A 18 2.82 -9.27 5.76
CA ALA A 18 3.84 -10.01 6.51
C ALA A 18 3.54 -11.53 6.55
N GLU A 19 2.29 -11.89 6.79
CA GLU A 19 1.85 -13.31 6.82
C GLU A 19 1.68 -13.92 5.41
N SER A 20 1.90 -13.13 4.36
CA SER A 20 1.92 -13.55 2.95
C SER A 20 3.33 -13.85 2.43
N GLY A 21 4.34 -13.85 3.30
CA GLY A 21 5.73 -14.12 2.94
C GLY A 21 6.51 -12.91 2.41
N LEU A 22 5.98 -11.69 2.58
CA LEU A 22 6.70 -10.46 2.22
C LEU A 22 7.23 -9.78 3.48
N SER A 23 8.51 -9.40 3.44
CA SER A 23 9.16 -8.68 4.55
C SER A 23 8.53 -7.31 4.75
N THR A 24 8.36 -6.92 6.00
CA THR A 24 7.91 -5.57 6.35
C THR A 24 9.00 -4.52 6.05
N PHE A 25 8.58 -3.29 5.79
CA PHE A 25 9.45 -2.18 5.36
C PHE A 25 10.54 -1.79 6.39
N ARG A 26 10.48 -2.26 7.62
CA ARG A 26 11.53 -2.04 8.63
C ARG A 26 11.68 -3.29 9.48
N ASP A 27 12.66 -4.12 9.13
CA ASP A 27 13.21 -5.05 10.08
C ASP A 27 13.79 -4.29 11.29
N LYS A 28 13.97 -4.99 12.43
CA LYS A 28 14.42 -4.41 13.71
C LYS A 28 15.66 -3.50 13.62
N ASN A 29 16.38 -3.52 12.49
CA ASN A 29 17.60 -2.76 12.23
C ASN A 29 17.42 -1.56 11.28
N GLY A 30 16.18 -1.20 10.89
CA GLY A 30 15.93 -0.09 9.97
C GLY A 30 16.32 -0.36 8.52
N LEU A 31 16.57 -1.62 8.17
CA LEU A 31 16.90 -2.06 6.83
C LEU A 31 15.65 -2.54 6.11
N TRP A 32 15.59 -2.29 4.81
CA TRP A 32 14.63 -2.92 3.91
C TRP A 32 15.37 -3.99 3.11
N GLU A 33 15.08 -5.26 3.39
CA GLU A 33 15.71 -6.40 2.74
C GLU A 33 17.24 -6.30 2.73
N ASN A 34 17.83 -6.04 3.91
CA ASN A 34 19.28 -5.88 4.13
C ASN A 34 19.91 -4.66 3.44
N HIS A 35 19.14 -3.74 2.86
CA HIS A 35 19.63 -2.48 2.30
C HIS A 35 19.18 -1.29 3.12
N ARG A 36 20.03 -0.29 3.23
CA ARG A 36 19.63 1.00 3.78
C ARG A 36 18.66 1.66 2.82
N VAL A 37 17.59 2.24 3.36
CA VAL A 37 16.53 2.87 2.56
C VAL A 37 17.10 3.95 1.63
N GLU A 38 18.09 4.71 2.12
CA GLU A 38 18.77 5.76 1.38
C GLU A 38 19.56 5.25 0.17
N GLU A 39 19.88 3.95 0.12
CA GLU A 39 20.64 3.32 -0.97
C GLU A 39 19.75 2.78 -2.09
N VAL A 40 18.45 2.54 -1.82
CA VAL A 40 17.57 1.85 -2.77
C VAL A 40 16.22 2.54 -2.98
N ALA A 41 15.81 3.45 -2.11
CA ALA A 41 14.47 4.05 -2.12
C ALA A 41 14.50 5.59 -2.13
N CYS A 42 15.45 6.19 -2.83
CA CYS A 42 15.46 7.63 -3.11
C CYS A 42 15.97 7.91 -4.53
N GLN A 43 15.56 9.04 -5.10
CA GLN A 43 15.94 9.44 -6.45
C GLN A 43 17.46 9.57 -6.62
N TYR A 44 18.13 10.11 -5.60
CA TYR A 44 19.57 10.26 -5.61
C TYR A 44 20.31 8.91 -5.69
N ALA A 45 19.81 7.88 -5.00
CA ALA A 45 20.37 6.53 -5.07
C ALA A 45 20.29 5.96 -6.49
N PHE A 46 19.14 6.15 -7.15
CA PHE A 46 18.96 5.70 -8.53
C PHE A 46 19.90 6.42 -9.51
N LEU A 47 20.06 7.73 -9.37
CA LEU A 47 20.98 8.50 -10.22
C LEU A 47 22.44 8.09 -9.98
N ARG A 48 22.83 7.78 -8.74
CA ARG A 48 24.19 7.42 -8.37
C ARG A 48 24.56 5.98 -8.73
N ASN A 49 23.64 5.05 -8.52
CA ASN A 49 23.87 3.62 -8.75
C ASN A 49 22.60 2.92 -9.27
N PRO A 50 22.22 3.18 -10.53
CA PRO A 50 21.02 2.60 -11.12
C PRO A 50 21.05 1.06 -11.13
N LEU A 51 22.24 0.45 -11.28
CA LEU A 51 22.40 -1.01 -11.28
C LEU A 51 21.99 -1.63 -9.94
N LEU A 52 22.41 -1.05 -8.82
CA LEU A 52 22.03 -1.52 -7.50
C LEU A 52 20.51 -1.41 -7.31
N VAL A 53 19.94 -0.25 -7.63
CA VAL A 53 18.51 0.01 -7.45
C VAL A 53 17.67 -0.91 -8.35
N GLN A 54 18.04 -1.05 -9.62
CA GLN A 54 17.34 -1.97 -10.54
C GLN A 54 17.40 -3.41 -10.05
N ARG A 55 18.58 -3.89 -9.61
CA ARG A 55 18.71 -5.24 -9.04
C ARG A 55 17.80 -5.43 -7.84
N PHE A 56 17.80 -4.48 -6.91
CA PHE A 56 16.96 -4.48 -5.72
C PHE A 56 15.47 -4.64 -6.07
N TYR A 57 14.95 -3.83 -7.01
CA TYR A 57 13.54 -3.92 -7.41
C TYR A 57 13.23 -5.14 -8.29
N ASN A 58 14.17 -5.62 -9.08
CA ASN A 58 14.03 -6.87 -9.84
C ASN A 58 13.85 -8.07 -8.90
N GLU A 59 14.65 -8.15 -7.82
CA GLU A 59 14.53 -9.21 -6.81
C GLU A 59 13.16 -9.19 -6.13
N ARG A 60 12.64 -8.00 -5.77
CA ARG A 60 11.30 -7.85 -5.18
C ARG A 60 10.20 -8.22 -6.17
N ARG A 61 10.35 -7.82 -7.42
CA ARG A 61 9.40 -8.19 -8.48
C ARG A 61 9.34 -9.72 -8.65
N ARG A 62 10.49 -10.38 -8.68
CA ARG A 62 10.56 -11.84 -8.75
C ARG A 62 9.95 -12.51 -7.52
N ALA A 63 10.17 -11.96 -6.33
CA ALA A 63 9.62 -12.49 -5.08
C ALA A 63 8.09 -12.56 -5.09
N LEU A 64 7.39 -11.62 -5.77
CA LEU A 64 5.94 -11.65 -5.90
C LEU A 64 5.40 -12.88 -6.66
N PHE A 65 6.24 -13.53 -7.46
CA PHE A 65 5.88 -14.72 -8.23
C PHE A 65 6.32 -16.03 -7.54
N SER A 66 6.88 -15.95 -6.33
CA SER A 66 7.20 -17.14 -5.53
C SER A 66 5.91 -17.84 -5.09
N ASP A 67 5.91 -19.17 -5.12
CA ASP A 67 4.80 -20.02 -4.66
C ASP A 67 4.43 -19.78 -3.19
N CYS A 68 5.37 -19.27 -2.39
CA CYS A 68 5.16 -18.93 -1.00
C CYS A 68 4.44 -17.60 -0.80
N VAL A 69 4.30 -16.76 -1.85
CA VAL A 69 3.68 -15.43 -1.75
C VAL A 69 2.27 -15.47 -2.29
N ALA A 70 1.29 -15.37 -1.40
CA ALA A 70 -0.13 -15.39 -1.73
C ALA A 70 -0.94 -14.43 -0.83
N PRO A 71 -2.09 -13.92 -1.31
CA PRO A 71 -3.01 -13.18 -0.45
C PRO A 71 -3.39 -14.00 0.78
N ASN A 72 -3.32 -13.41 1.94
CA ASN A 72 -3.76 -14.01 3.19
C ASN A 72 -5.23 -13.64 3.51
N PRO A 73 -5.85 -14.21 4.57
CA PRO A 73 -7.24 -13.95 4.91
C PRO A 73 -7.60 -12.46 5.10
N ALA A 74 -6.64 -11.60 5.50
CA ALA A 74 -6.90 -10.17 5.61
C ALA A 74 -7.17 -9.52 4.24
N HIS A 75 -6.35 -9.82 3.22
CA HIS A 75 -6.57 -9.34 1.86
C HIS A 75 -7.92 -9.82 1.31
N LEU A 76 -8.25 -11.11 1.50
CA LEU A 76 -9.53 -11.69 1.06
C LEU A 76 -10.73 -11.02 1.75
N ALA A 77 -10.61 -10.72 3.03
CA ALA A 77 -11.65 -10.04 3.80
C ALA A 77 -11.88 -8.61 3.30
N LEU A 78 -10.82 -7.83 3.01
CA LEU A 78 -10.96 -6.48 2.47
C LEU A 78 -11.57 -6.49 1.05
N ALA A 79 -11.19 -7.46 0.22
CA ALA A 79 -11.83 -7.66 -1.09
C ALA A 79 -13.32 -8.04 -0.95
N LYS A 80 -13.68 -8.90 0.02
CA LYS A 80 -15.07 -9.20 0.36
C LYS A 80 -15.82 -7.94 0.79
N LEU A 81 -15.23 -7.13 1.66
CA LEU A 81 -15.84 -5.88 2.14
C LEU A 81 -16.16 -4.94 0.98
N GLN A 82 -15.23 -4.72 0.04
CA GLN A 82 -15.48 -3.88 -1.13
C GLN A 82 -16.67 -4.35 -1.99
N ARG A 83 -16.88 -5.67 -2.10
CA ARG A 83 -17.97 -6.24 -2.90
C ARG A 83 -19.31 -6.25 -2.20
N GLU A 84 -19.31 -6.47 -0.89
CA GLU A 84 -20.54 -6.81 -0.13
C GLU A 84 -21.08 -5.68 0.74
N TYR A 85 -20.28 -4.63 1.00
CA TYR A 85 -20.70 -3.55 1.86
C TYR A 85 -21.86 -2.75 1.28
N ARG A 86 -23.04 -2.82 1.90
CA ARG A 86 -24.27 -2.14 1.47
C ARG A 86 -24.48 -0.79 2.16
N GLY A 87 -23.79 -0.52 3.26
CA GLY A 87 -23.90 0.74 4.01
C GLY A 87 -23.39 1.98 3.24
N GLY A 88 -22.58 1.79 2.20
CA GLY A 88 -22.02 2.90 1.45
C GLY A 88 -20.91 2.52 0.49
N ARG A 89 -19.77 3.20 0.55
CA ARG A 89 -18.60 2.90 -0.27
C ARG A 89 -17.37 2.58 0.58
N VAL A 90 -16.49 1.74 0.06
CA VAL A 90 -15.20 1.40 0.65
C VAL A 90 -14.09 1.92 -0.26
N VAL A 91 -13.20 2.74 0.29
CA VAL A 91 -12.00 3.22 -0.40
C VAL A 91 -10.79 2.51 0.21
N LEU A 92 -10.07 1.76 -0.61
CA LEU A 92 -8.88 1.02 -0.20
C LEU A 92 -7.63 1.74 -0.70
N VAL A 93 -6.85 2.27 0.23
CA VAL A 93 -5.56 2.91 -0.02
C VAL A 93 -4.47 2.00 0.51
N THR A 94 -3.43 1.78 -0.26
CA THR A 94 -2.29 0.99 0.19
C THR A 94 -0.97 1.74 0.06
N GLN A 95 -0.13 1.61 1.08
CA GLN A 95 1.27 2.00 1.05
C GLN A 95 2.14 0.90 0.41
N ASN A 96 1.57 -0.30 0.27
CA ASN A 96 2.29 -1.45 -0.28
C ASN A 96 2.45 -1.32 -1.79
N VAL A 97 3.54 -1.87 -2.26
CA VAL A 97 3.90 -1.91 -3.67
C VAL A 97 3.69 -3.29 -4.31
N ASP A 98 3.23 -4.27 -3.50
CA ASP A 98 2.82 -5.60 -3.96
C ASP A 98 1.40 -5.56 -4.58
N ASN A 99 0.98 -6.64 -5.21
CA ASN A 99 -0.32 -6.80 -5.86
C ASN A 99 -1.25 -7.78 -5.11
N LEU A 100 -1.07 -7.96 -3.80
CA LEU A 100 -1.83 -8.95 -3.04
C LEU A 100 -3.31 -8.58 -2.88
N HIS A 101 -3.63 -7.30 -2.85
CA HIS A 101 -5.02 -6.83 -2.84
C HIS A 101 -5.75 -7.21 -4.14
N GLU A 102 -5.15 -6.97 -5.30
CA GLU A 102 -5.70 -7.34 -6.62
C GLU A 102 -5.83 -8.86 -6.73
N ARG A 103 -4.79 -9.60 -6.34
CA ARG A 103 -4.81 -11.07 -6.32
C ARG A 103 -5.87 -11.65 -5.40
N ALA A 104 -6.26 -10.93 -4.33
CA ALA A 104 -7.37 -11.27 -3.45
C ALA A 104 -8.75 -10.93 -4.05
N GLY A 105 -8.80 -10.19 -5.17
CA GLY A 105 -10.02 -9.78 -5.85
C GLY A 105 -10.56 -8.42 -5.39
N SER A 106 -9.72 -7.55 -4.83
CA SER A 106 -10.07 -6.14 -4.61
C SER A 106 -10.35 -5.46 -5.94
N VAL A 107 -11.46 -4.71 -6.01
CA VAL A 107 -11.95 -4.11 -7.28
C VAL A 107 -11.36 -2.74 -7.57
N SER A 108 -10.86 -2.05 -6.56
CA SER A 108 -10.21 -0.74 -6.68
C SER A 108 -9.24 -0.55 -5.53
N VAL A 109 -7.98 -0.27 -5.85
CA VAL A 109 -6.90 -0.05 -4.89
C VAL A 109 -6.13 1.21 -5.30
N LEU A 110 -5.95 2.15 -4.36
CA LEU A 110 -5.14 3.34 -4.57
C LEU A 110 -3.72 3.07 -4.04
N HIS A 111 -2.79 2.77 -4.94
CA HIS A 111 -1.39 2.51 -4.63
C HIS A 111 -0.61 3.82 -4.45
N MET A 112 -0.64 4.38 -3.24
CA MET A 112 -0.02 5.68 -2.99
C MET A 112 1.51 5.70 -3.12
N HIS A 113 2.17 4.56 -3.01
CA HIS A 113 3.63 4.44 -3.17
C HIS A 113 4.06 3.72 -4.45
N GLY A 114 3.13 3.54 -5.41
CA GLY A 114 3.42 2.88 -6.68
C GLY A 114 3.32 1.36 -6.62
N GLU A 115 3.80 0.69 -7.66
CA GLU A 115 3.59 -0.75 -7.88
C GLU A 115 4.85 -1.42 -8.42
N LEU A 116 5.25 -2.55 -7.82
CA LEU A 116 6.43 -3.34 -8.24
C LEU A 116 6.30 -3.91 -9.66
N LEU A 117 5.07 -4.20 -10.08
CA LEU A 117 4.81 -4.77 -11.41
C LEU A 117 4.64 -3.70 -12.51
N LYS A 118 5.06 -2.46 -12.21
CA LYS A 118 5.09 -1.37 -13.18
C LYS A 118 6.45 -0.71 -13.25
N VAL A 119 6.76 -0.14 -14.41
CA VAL A 119 7.92 0.73 -14.66
C VAL A 119 7.45 2.06 -15.24
N ARG A 120 8.26 3.08 -15.06
CA ARG A 120 8.05 4.41 -15.62
C ARG A 120 9.22 4.78 -16.51
N CYS A 121 8.93 5.35 -17.66
CA CYS A 121 9.96 5.97 -18.52
C CYS A 121 10.44 7.27 -17.89
N THR A 122 11.75 7.45 -17.75
CA THR A 122 12.34 8.69 -17.20
C THR A 122 12.36 9.85 -18.19
N VAL A 123 11.98 9.61 -19.46
CA VAL A 123 11.93 10.63 -20.53
C VAL A 123 10.52 11.15 -20.74
N THR A 124 9.53 10.24 -20.80
CA THR A 124 8.14 10.59 -21.13
C THR A 124 7.21 10.52 -19.94
N GLU A 125 7.67 10.03 -18.78
CA GLU A 125 6.88 9.72 -17.56
C GLU A 125 5.78 8.66 -17.78
N GLU A 126 5.73 8.03 -18.95
CA GLU A 126 4.74 7.01 -19.28
C GLU A 126 4.97 5.74 -18.46
N VAL A 127 3.87 5.14 -17.96
CA VAL A 127 3.88 3.99 -17.06
C VAL A 127 3.41 2.74 -17.79
N PHE A 128 4.10 1.62 -17.59
CA PHE A 128 3.81 0.34 -18.24
C PHE A 128 3.78 -0.79 -17.23
N ASP A 129 2.95 -1.79 -17.47
CA ASP A 129 3.06 -3.09 -16.81
C ASP A 129 4.36 -3.77 -17.19
N TRP A 130 5.05 -4.29 -16.15
CA TRP A 130 6.37 -4.89 -16.30
C TRP A 130 6.61 -6.00 -15.27
N THR A 131 6.62 -7.24 -15.73
CA THR A 131 6.74 -8.43 -14.86
C THR A 131 8.13 -9.06 -14.85
N GLN A 132 8.99 -8.66 -15.79
CA GLN A 132 10.35 -9.18 -15.95
C GLN A 132 11.39 -8.25 -15.31
N ASP A 133 12.64 -8.67 -15.33
CA ASP A 133 13.76 -7.83 -14.89
C ASP A 133 13.94 -6.61 -15.81
N VAL A 134 14.26 -5.46 -15.22
CA VAL A 134 14.83 -4.34 -15.96
C VAL A 134 16.34 -4.50 -15.94
N VAL A 135 16.92 -4.74 -17.12
CA VAL A 135 18.36 -5.00 -17.31
C VAL A 135 19.01 -3.79 -17.96
N HIS A 136 20.00 -3.21 -17.29
CA HIS A 136 20.77 -2.06 -17.79
C HIS A 136 21.44 -2.38 -19.14
N GLY A 137 21.42 -1.43 -20.05
CA GLY A 137 21.97 -1.56 -21.42
C GLY A 137 21.16 -2.50 -22.33
N THR A 138 20.10 -3.15 -21.84
CA THR A 138 19.36 -4.17 -22.61
C THR A 138 17.88 -3.88 -22.69
N SER A 139 17.23 -3.58 -21.53
CA SER A 139 15.78 -3.36 -21.51
C SER A 139 15.39 -2.08 -22.24
N ARG A 140 14.54 -2.24 -23.27
CA ARG A 140 14.07 -1.12 -24.09
C ARG A 140 12.75 -0.60 -23.58
N CYS A 141 12.61 0.71 -23.55
CA CYS A 141 11.36 1.38 -23.22
C CYS A 141 10.32 1.19 -24.33
N LYS A 142 9.06 0.88 -23.95
CA LYS A 142 7.98 0.68 -24.93
C LYS A 142 7.56 1.97 -25.65
N CYS A 143 7.78 3.16 -25.06
CA CYS A 143 7.34 4.43 -25.64
C CYS A 143 8.41 5.15 -26.47
N CYS A 144 9.70 5.06 -26.08
CA CYS A 144 10.78 5.78 -26.75
C CYS A 144 11.86 4.87 -27.36
N ASP A 145 11.73 3.54 -27.22
CA ASP A 145 12.65 2.50 -27.67
C ASP A 145 14.11 2.64 -27.16
N ALA A 146 14.36 3.59 -26.24
CA ALA A 146 15.68 3.79 -25.67
C ALA A 146 15.96 2.78 -24.54
N VAL A 147 17.23 2.44 -24.35
CA VAL A 147 17.72 1.69 -23.20
C VAL A 147 17.97 2.65 -22.03
N ASP A 148 18.01 2.10 -20.81
CA ASP A 148 18.35 2.82 -19.56
C ASP A 148 17.41 4.00 -19.21
N THR A 149 16.22 4.02 -19.80
CA THR A 149 15.18 5.00 -19.51
C THR A 149 14.06 4.47 -18.62
N LEU A 150 14.14 3.22 -18.18
CA LEU A 150 13.14 2.61 -17.32
C LEU A 150 13.57 2.67 -15.85
N ARG A 151 12.68 3.16 -15.01
CA ARG A 151 12.80 3.05 -13.54
C ARG A 151 11.62 2.29 -12.97
N PRO A 152 11.74 1.67 -11.77
CA PRO A 152 10.57 1.14 -11.05
C PRO A 152 9.52 2.22 -10.84
N HIS A 153 8.24 1.90 -11.06
CA HIS A 153 7.13 2.83 -10.78
C HIS A 153 6.81 2.83 -9.27
N ILE A 154 7.80 3.26 -8.51
CA ILE A 154 7.74 3.35 -7.04
C ILE A 154 7.93 4.81 -6.65
N VAL A 155 7.17 5.26 -5.67
CA VAL A 155 7.37 6.56 -5.03
C VAL A 155 8.50 6.41 -4.02
N TRP A 156 9.59 7.13 -4.26
CA TRP A 156 10.74 7.14 -3.37
C TRP A 156 10.64 8.27 -2.35
N PHE A 157 11.43 8.18 -1.29
CA PHE A 157 11.53 9.26 -0.31
C PHE A 157 11.92 10.58 -0.98
N GLY A 158 11.13 11.63 -0.66
CA GLY A 158 11.25 12.96 -1.28
C GLY A 158 10.37 13.15 -2.53
N GLU A 159 9.75 12.09 -3.06
CA GLU A 159 8.78 12.21 -4.14
C GLU A 159 7.35 12.35 -3.60
N MET A 160 6.47 12.97 -4.39
CA MET A 160 5.05 13.10 -4.05
C MET A 160 4.35 11.74 -4.22
N PRO A 161 3.60 11.25 -3.21
CA PRO A 161 2.80 10.06 -3.35
C PRO A 161 1.74 10.19 -4.45
N LEU A 162 1.38 9.04 -5.04
CA LEU A 162 0.36 8.97 -6.08
C LEU A 162 -1.06 9.10 -5.50
N HIS A 163 -2.04 9.45 -6.33
CA HIS A 163 -3.47 9.49 -5.99
C HIS A 163 -3.84 10.43 -4.83
N MET A 164 -2.99 11.42 -4.52
CA MET A 164 -3.19 12.26 -3.33
C MET A 164 -4.51 13.04 -3.35
N ASP A 165 -4.99 13.48 -4.51
CA ASP A 165 -6.27 14.21 -4.61
C ASP A 165 -7.45 13.27 -4.26
N GLU A 166 -7.45 12.05 -4.80
CA GLU A 166 -8.47 11.04 -4.52
C GLU A 166 -8.44 10.59 -3.06
N ILE A 167 -7.22 10.38 -2.52
CA ILE A 167 -7.01 9.97 -1.13
C ILE A 167 -7.47 11.08 -0.18
N ASN A 168 -7.08 12.32 -0.44
CA ASN A 168 -7.49 13.47 0.37
C ASN A 168 -9.01 13.63 0.38
N ALA A 169 -9.66 13.54 -0.78
CA ALA A 169 -11.11 13.59 -0.86
C ALA A 169 -11.77 12.46 -0.07
N ALA A 170 -11.24 11.23 -0.15
CA ALA A 170 -11.75 10.10 0.61
C ALA A 170 -11.60 10.29 2.13
N VAL A 171 -10.45 10.81 2.58
CA VAL A 171 -10.19 11.08 4.00
C VAL A 171 -11.11 12.19 4.54
N GLU A 172 -11.40 13.22 3.73
CA GLU A 172 -12.30 14.31 4.13
C GLU A 172 -13.77 13.91 4.23
N GLU A 173 -14.19 12.92 3.44
CA GLU A 173 -15.57 12.44 3.41
C GLU A 173 -15.80 11.21 4.30
N THR A 174 -14.72 10.64 4.88
CA THR A 174 -14.81 9.36 5.59
C THR A 174 -15.64 9.46 6.88
N ASP A 175 -16.45 8.45 7.11
CA ASP A 175 -17.20 8.26 8.38
C ASP A 175 -16.45 7.27 9.31
N LEU A 176 -15.66 6.35 8.72
CA LEU A 176 -14.82 5.40 9.44
C LEU A 176 -13.47 5.29 8.73
N PHE A 177 -12.40 5.68 9.42
CA PHE A 177 -11.02 5.49 8.96
C PHE A 177 -10.40 4.29 9.66
N VAL A 178 -9.84 3.35 8.87
CA VAL A 178 -9.23 2.13 9.40
C VAL A 178 -7.80 2.00 8.90
N ALA A 179 -6.84 1.93 9.82
CA ALA A 179 -5.45 1.63 9.51
C ALA A 179 -5.14 0.16 9.78
N VAL A 180 -4.56 -0.54 8.82
CA VAL A 180 -4.24 -1.98 8.91
C VAL A 180 -2.76 -2.22 8.67
N GLY A 181 -2.04 -2.73 9.67
CA GLY A 181 -0.65 -3.16 9.52
C GLY A 181 0.30 -2.02 9.12
N THR A 182 0.06 -0.81 9.60
CA THR A 182 0.94 0.35 9.37
C THR A 182 1.65 0.79 10.64
N SER A 183 2.90 1.25 10.52
CA SER A 183 3.69 1.69 11.67
C SER A 183 3.32 3.09 12.18
N GLY A 184 2.59 3.88 11.38
CA GLY A 184 2.29 5.28 11.69
C GLY A 184 3.48 6.26 11.57
N ASN A 185 4.56 5.85 10.89
CA ASN A 185 5.80 6.65 10.80
C ASN A 185 6.03 7.33 9.45
N VAL A 186 5.31 6.94 8.40
CA VAL A 186 5.55 7.41 7.04
C VAL A 186 4.54 8.48 6.66
N TYR A 187 4.98 9.71 6.47
CA TYR A 187 4.15 10.81 6.01
C TYR A 187 4.09 10.87 4.48
N PRO A 188 2.93 11.29 3.90
CA PRO A 188 1.75 11.87 4.56
C PRO A 188 0.78 10.82 5.15
N ALA A 189 0.95 9.52 4.89
CA ALA A 189 0.02 8.47 5.30
C ALA A 189 -0.26 8.44 6.82
N ALA A 190 0.77 8.67 7.64
CA ALA A 190 0.66 8.73 9.09
C ALA A 190 -0.28 9.83 9.61
N GLY A 191 -0.45 10.92 8.84
CA GLY A 191 -1.33 12.04 9.18
C GLY A 191 -2.78 11.87 8.77
N PHE A 192 -3.14 10.83 8.01
CA PHE A 192 -4.53 10.67 7.54
C PHE A 192 -5.50 10.39 8.67
N VAL A 193 -5.10 9.67 9.71
CA VAL A 193 -5.93 9.40 10.88
C VAL A 193 -6.32 10.69 11.61
N THR A 194 -5.33 11.56 11.87
CA THR A 194 -5.57 12.86 12.51
C THR A 194 -6.55 13.70 11.69
N ARG A 195 -6.33 13.77 10.38
CA ARG A 195 -7.21 14.52 9.47
C ARG A 195 -8.63 13.94 9.40
N ALA A 196 -8.78 12.62 9.34
CA ALA A 196 -10.08 11.96 9.37
C ALA A 196 -10.83 12.27 10.68
N ARG A 197 -10.14 12.19 11.83
CA ARG A 197 -10.68 12.52 13.15
C ARG A 197 -11.12 13.98 13.26
N GLU A 198 -10.34 14.93 12.74
CA GLU A 198 -10.69 16.35 12.67
C GLU A 198 -11.98 16.60 11.86
N LYS A 199 -12.29 15.74 10.89
CA LYS A 199 -13.54 15.74 10.11
C LYS A 199 -14.70 15.01 10.78
N GLY A 200 -14.49 14.45 11.97
CA GLY A 200 -15.49 13.75 12.75
C GLY A 200 -15.66 12.26 12.44
N ALA A 201 -14.71 11.68 11.70
CA ALA A 201 -14.69 10.24 11.46
C ALA A 201 -14.34 9.47 12.72
N ARG A 202 -14.92 8.28 12.88
CA ARG A 202 -14.43 7.26 13.82
C ARG A 202 -13.12 6.68 13.26
N THR A 203 -12.19 6.34 14.16
CA THR A 203 -10.88 5.86 13.77
C THR A 203 -10.54 4.54 14.45
N LEU A 204 -10.03 3.57 13.67
CA LEU A 204 -9.71 2.22 14.13
C LEU A 204 -8.31 1.81 13.66
N GLU A 205 -7.47 1.30 14.57
CA GLU A 205 -6.21 0.63 14.24
C GLU A 205 -6.38 -0.90 14.35
N LEU A 206 -5.99 -1.61 13.28
CA LEU A 206 -5.84 -3.06 13.24
C LEU A 206 -4.37 -3.38 13.01
N ASN A 207 -3.65 -3.81 14.03
CA ASN A 207 -2.21 -3.98 13.93
C ASN A 207 -1.71 -5.16 14.78
N LEU A 208 -0.47 -5.61 14.56
CA LEU A 208 0.14 -6.64 15.39
C LEU A 208 0.45 -6.09 16.79
N ASP A 209 1.03 -4.89 16.81
CA ASP A 209 1.40 -4.14 18.01
C ASP A 209 1.01 -2.67 17.80
N SER A 210 1.05 -1.86 18.87
CA SER A 210 0.70 -0.43 18.79
C SER A 210 1.62 0.33 17.83
N GLY A 211 1.01 1.11 16.93
CA GLY A 211 1.71 2.07 16.09
C GLY A 211 2.23 3.28 16.89
N THR A 212 3.09 4.09 16.29
CA THR A 212 3.65 5.30 16.93
C THR A 212 2.62 6.41 17.12
N ASN A 213 1.55 6.41 16.32
CA ASN A 213 0.44 7.37 16.36
C ASN A 213 -0.84 6.76 16.97
N VAL A 214 -0.71 5.76 17.83
CA VAL A 214 -1.85 5.04 18.45
C VAL A 214 -2.82 5.98 19.18
N SER A 215 -2.34 7.07 19.76
CA SER A 215 -3.17 8.07 20.46
C SER A 215 -4.17 8.81 19.54
N GLU A 216 -4.00 8.72 18.24
CA GLU A 216 -4.89 9.33 17.25
C GLU A 216 -6.13 8.45 16.94
N PHE A 217 -6.12 7.17 17.35
CA PHE A 217 -7.23 6.25 17.11
C PHE A 217 -8.21 6.19 18.29
N ASP A 218 -9.49 6.12 17.98
CA ASP A 218 -10.55 5.94 18.98
C ASP A 218 -10.55 4.50 19.53
N GLU A 219 -10.17 3.53 18.67
CA GLU A 219 -10.10 2.11 19.01
C GLU A 219 -8.89 1.47 18.35
N SER A 220 -8.27 0.53 19.05
CA SER A 220 -7.16 -0.29 18.53
C SER A 220 -7.39 -1.76 18.85
N ILE A 221 -7.23 -2.63 17.86
CA ILE A 221 -7.33 -4.08 18.01
C ILE A 221 -6.00 -4.69 17.57
N TYR A 222 -5.38 -5.43 18.49
CA TYR A 222 -4.06 -6.03 18.25
C TYR A 222 -4.14 -7.53 17.99
N GLY A 223 -3.37 -7.99 17.02
CA GLY A 223 -3.25 -9.38 16.63
C GLY A 223 -2.78 -9.55 15.19
N LYS A 224 -2.68 -10.79 14.76
CA LYS A 224 -2.32 -11.12 13.38
C LYS A 224 -3.38 -10.60 12.41
N ALA A 225 -2.95 -9.93 11.34
CA ALA A 225 -3.87 -9.35 10.36
C ALA A 225 -4.83 -10.40 9.78
N SER A 226 -4.33 -11.62 9.52
CA SER A 226 -5.12 -12.77 9.02
C SER A 226 -6.26 -13.21 9.95
N VAL A 227 -6.26 -12.76 11.20
CA VAL A 227 -7.28 -13.09 12.21
C VAL A 227 -8.20 -11.89 12.48
N ILE A 228 -7.61 -10.74 12.83
CA ILE A 228 -8.39 -9.58 13.30
C ILE A 228 -9.14 -8.87 12.18
N VAL A 229 -8.57 -8.82 10.96
CA VAL A 229 -9.22 -8.14 9.83
C VAL A 229 -10.47 -8.87 9.36
N PRO A 230 -10.47 -10.22 9.14
CA PRO A 230 -11.70 -10.95 8.83
C PRO A 230 -12.78 -10.79 9.88
N ALA A 231 -12.44 -10.91 11.17
CA ALA A 231 -13.38 -10.76 12.26
C ALA A 231 -14.04 -9.36 12.28
N TRP A 232 -13.25 -8.32 12.07
CA TRP A 232 -13.75 -6.95 11.95
C TRP A 232 -14.66 -6.76 10.72
N VAL A 233 -14.26 -7.27 9.56
CA VAL A 233 -15.04 -7.18 8.31
C VAL A 233 -16.38 -7.88 8.45
N ASP A 234 -16.42 -9.09 9.02
CA ASP A 234 -17.66 -9.84 9.21
C ASP A 234 -18.62 -9.09 10.14
N LYS A 235 -18.11 -8.48 11.21
CA LYS A 235 -18.93 -7.63 12.10
C LYS A 235 -19.48 -6.41 11.36
N LEU A 236 -18.63 -5.68 10.61
CA LEU A 236 -19.05 -4.49 9.87
C LEU A 236 -20.11 -4.81 8.80
N LEU A 237 -20.02 -5.95 8.14
CA LEU A 237 -21.00 -6.40 7.15
C LEU A 237 -22.33 -6.79 7.81
N GLN A 238 -22.33 -7.37 9.02
CA GLN A 238 -23.55 -7.68 9.78
C GLN A 238 -24.26 -6.40 10.26
N ASP A 239 -23.51 -5.39 10.71
CA ASP A 239 -24.05 -4.13 11.20
C ASP A 239 -24.63 -3.24 10.07
N ALA A 240 -24.28 -3.52 8.80
CA ALA A 240 -24.71 -2.76 7.62
C ALA A 240 -25.99 -3.34 6.94
N VAL A 241 -26.54 -4.42 7.46
CA VAL A 241 -27.81 -5.03 7.03
C VAL A 241 -28.97 -4.41 7.79
#